data_5a0ed8de7bc664f8df66715f134f59f8
#
_entry.id   5a0ed8de7bc664f8df66715f134f59f8
#
_cell.length_a   1.000
_cell.length_b   1.000
_cell.length_c   1.000
_cell.angle_alpha   90.00
_cell.angle_beta   90.00
_cell.angle_gamma   90.00
#
_symmetry.space_group_name_H-M   'P 1'
#
loop_
_entity.id
_entity.type
_entity.pdbx_description
1 polymer ?
#
loop_
_entity_poly.entity_id
_entity_poly.type
_entity_poly.pdbx_seq_one_letter_code
_entity_poly.pdbx_strand_id
1 'polypeptide(L)'
;MSRRFRRRRSRERIGTLVLIPDALRRKAAAFQGGLPRYKLRRAVDFVDANLYRVIHLKDMARVAQVSLFHFHRQFKKTTGLTPHQFITQRRIEQAKLLLAQSNLPIIDVAARVGFVDQSHFTTTFRKCTSMTPRIYRNAALS
;
A
#
# COMPACT_ATOMS: atom_id res chain seq x y z
N MET A 1 11.22 -20.19 2.03
CA MET A 1 10.84 -20.23 2.44
C MET A 1 10.67 -19.77 2.85
N SER A 2 10.78 -19.26 2.21
CA SER A 2 10.44 -19.14 2.66
C SER A 2 10.37 -18.48 2.88
N ARG A 3 10.68 -18.15 2.65
CA ARG A 3 10.45 -17.82 2.95
C ARG A 3 10.16 -17.20 3.31
N ARG A 4 10.48 -17.02 2.92
CA ARG A 4 10.08 -16.69 3.29
C ARG A 4 9.49 -16.20 3.79
N PHE A 5 9.49 -15.81 3.25
CA PHE A 5 8.75 -15.73 3.80
C PHE A 5 8.33 -15.56 4.46
N ARG A 6 8.60 -15.39 4.62
CA ARG A 6 8.06 -15.60 5.26
C ARG A 6 7.68 -15.31 5.94
N ARG A 7 7.81 -15.00 5.71
CA ARG A 7 7.33 -15.02 6.28
C ARG A 7 6.75 -14.72 6.73
N ARG A 8 6.87 -14.36 6.41
CA ARG A 8 6.30 -14.43 6.80
C ARG A 8 5.78 -14.06 7.16
N ARG A 9 5.84 -13.81 6.89
CA ARG A 9 5.40 -13.77 7.23
C ARG A 9 4.96 -13.43 7.36
N SER A 10 5.19 -13.13 6.96
CA SER A 10 4.90 -13.02 7.16
C SER A 10 4.42 -12.78 6.96
N ARG A 11 4.42 -12.75 6.55
CA ARG A 11 4.06 -12.79 6.48
C ARG A 11 3.61 -12.50 6.21
N GLU A 12 3.74 -12.15 5.74
CA GLU A 12 3.35 -12.22 5.62
C GLU A 12 2.79 -12.00 5.56
N ARG A 13 2.51 -12.20 5.43
CA ARG A 13 2.06 -12.07 5.59
C ARG A 13 1.59 -11.73 5.23
N ILE A 14 1.08 -11.89 4.95
CA ILE A 14 0.93 -11.25 4.56
C ILE A 14 1.58 -10.71 4.71
N GLY A 15 2.23 -10.85 4.74
CA GLY A 15 3.18 -10.04 5.13
C GLY A 15 3.71 -9.19 4.21
N THR A 16 4.51 -8.40 4.47
CA THR A 16 4.42 -7.16 3.84
C THR A 16 5.47 -6.88 2.82
N LEU A 17 6.70 -7.29 2.96
CA LEU A 17 7.64 -7.16 1.86
C LEU A 17 7.16 -7.95 0.66
N VAL A 18 6.45 -9.02 0.94
CA VAL A 18 5.79 -9.78 -0.12
C VAL A 18 4.86 -8.95 -0.93
N LEU A 19 4.39 -7.84 -0.38
CA LEU A 19 3.46 -6.97 -1.07
C LEU A 19 4.17 -5.94 -1.93
N ILE A 20 5.49 -5.91 -1.93
CA ILE A 20 6.26 -5.10 -2.85
C ILE A 20 6.60 -5.99 -4.03
N PRO A 21 6.14 -5.66 -5.25
CA PRO A 21 6.45 -6.48 -6.42
C PRO A 21 7.96 -6.65 -6.62
N ASP A 22 8.35 -7.80 -7.13
CA ASP A 22 9.77 -8.08 -7.38
C ASP A 22 10.40 -7.04 -8.30
N ALA A 23 9.63 -6.55 -9.28
CA ALA A 23 10.15 -5.52 -10.18
C ALA A 23 10.56 -4.26 -9.44
N LEU A 24 9.76 -3.85 -8.43
CA LEU A 24 10.09 -2.68 -7.63
C LEU A 24 11.29 -2.93 -6.74
N ARG A 25 11.43 -4.14 -6.22
CA ARG A 25 12.59 -4.48 -5.41
C ARG A 25 13.88 -4.46 -6.21
N ARG A 26 13.84 -4.98 -7.41
CA ARG A 26 15.00 -4.95 -8.29
C ARG A 26 15.36 -3.52 -8.69
N LYS A 27 14.33 -2.71 -8.96
CA LYS A 27 14.54 -1.32 -9.30
C LYS A 27 15.18 -0.55 -8.15
N ALA A 28 14.73 -0.81 -6.93
CA ALA A 28 15.29 -0.19 -5.73
C ALA A 28 16.77 -0.55 -5.58
N ALA A 29 17.11 -1.81 -5.82
CA ALA A 29 18.50 -2.26 -5.69
C ALA A 29 19.40 -1.67 -6.75
N ALA A 30 18.85 -1.35 -7.93
CA ALA A 30 19.62 -0.83 -9.04
C ALA A 30 19.86 0.68 -8.97
N PHE A 31 19.02 1.41 -8.23
CA PHE A 31 19.14 2.87 -8.18
C PHE A 31 20.10 3.33 -7.12
N GLN A 32 21.13 4.05 -7.55
CA GLN A 32 21.99 4.75 -6.61
C GLN A 32 21.29 6.06 -6.24
N GLY A 33 21.39 6.44 -4.97
CA GLY A 33 20.77 7.65 -4.48
C GLY A 33 19.29 7.53 -4.18
N GLY A 34 18.71 6.33 -4.34
CA GLY A 34 17.37 6.05 -3.86
C GLY A 34 17.38 5.65 -2.40
N LEU A 35 16.22 5.25 -1.88
CA LEU A 35 16.14 4.79 -0.50
C LEU A 35 16.78 3.42 -0.36
N PRO A 36 17.66 3.22 0.62
CA PRO A 36 18.11 1.88 0.95
C PRO A 36 16.93 0.97 1.28
N ARG A 37 17.08 -0.32 1.00
CA ARG A 37 16.00 -1.27 1.20
C ARG A 37 15.40 -1.21 2.59
N TYR A 38 16.23 -1.11 3.63
CA TYR A 38 15.72 -1.12 4.99
C TYR A 38 14.92 0.15 5.32
N LYS A 39 15.27 1.28 4.72
CA LYS A 39 14.52 2.52 4.91
C LYS A 39 13.20 2.47 4.17
N LEU A 40 13.21 1.94 2.95
CA LEU A 40 11.98 1.71 2.20
C LEU A 40 11.04 0.79 2.97
N ARG A 41 11.58 -0.28 3.53
CA ARG A 41 10.81 -1.23 4.32
C ARG A 41 10.11 -0.56 5.50
N ARG A 42 10.83 0.31 6.20
CA ARG A 42 10.25 1.04 7.33
C ARG A 42 9.08 1.91 6.89
N ALA A 43 9.23 2.61 5.77
CA ALA A 43 8.16 3.46 5.27
C ALA A 43 6.95 2.62 4.86
N VAL A 44 7.16 1.51 4.17
CA VAL A 44 6.09 0.62 3.74
C VAL A 44 5.35 0.02 4.93
N ASP A 45 6.09 -0.47 5.92
CA ASP A 45 5.49 -1.03 7.11
C ASP A 45 4.65 0.01 7.87
N PHE A 46 5.14 1.24 7.92
CA PHE A 46 4.40 2.32 8.55
C PHE A 46 3.09 2.59 7.81
N VAL A 47 3.13 2.63 6.49
CA VAL A 47 1.91 2.84 5.69
C VAL A 47 0.92 1.71 5.95
N ASP A 48 1.36 0.47 5.88
CA ASP A 48 0.47 -0.67 6.05
C ASP A 48 -0.17 -0.71 7.44
N ALA A 49 0.55 -0.26 8.45
CA ALA A 49 0.03 -0.23 9.81
C ALA A 49 -0.96 0.92 10.06
N ASN A 50 -1.01 1.91 9.17
CA ASN A 50 -1.76 3.14 9.40
C ASN A 50 -2.73 3.48 8.28
N LEU A 51 -3.10 2.51 7.43
CA LEU A 51 -3.99 2.79 6.29
C LEU A 51 -5.33 3.36 6.72
N TYR A 52 -5.81 2.98 7.90
CA TYR A 52 -7.14 3.38 8.40
C TYR A 52 -7.23 4.86 8.77
N ARG A 53 -6.12 5.58 8.80
CA ARG A 53 -6.10 6.99 9.21
C ARG A 53 -5.28 7.83 8.24
N VAL A 54 -5.28 9.14 8.47
CA VAL A 54 -4.48 10.06 7.67
C VAL A 54 -3.01 9.74 7.86
N ILE A 55 -2.28 9.63 6.77
CA ILE A 55 -0.84 9.39 6.78
C ILE A 55 -0.15 10.63 6.25
N HIS A 56 0.69 11.23 7.09
CA HIS A 56 1.44 12.42 6.69
C HIS A 56 2.79 12.02 6.12
N LEU A 57 3.18 12.70 5.05
CA LEU A 57 4.45 12.44 4.38
C LEU A 57 5.62 12.61 5.35
N LYS A 58 5.52 13.60 6.25
CA LYS A 58 6.58 13.85 7.23
C LYS A 58 6.78 12.66 8.17
N ASP A 59 5.72 11.94 8.48
CA ASP A 59 5.82 10.77 9.36
C ASP A 59 6.49 9.61 8.63
N MET A 60 6.21 9.44 7.35
CA MET A 60 6.90 8.43 6.54
C MET A 60 8.40 8.73 6.47
N ALA A 61 8.74 10.00 6.24
CA ALA A 61 10.14 10.42 6.18
C ALA A 61 10.84 10.19 7.52
N ARG A 62 10.14 10.48 8.62
CA ARG A 62 10.71 10.30 9.95
C ARG A 62 11.03 8.83 10.25
N VAL A 63 10.10 7.92 9.96
CA VAL A 63 10.36 6.49 10.21
C VAL A 63 11.45 5.95 9.29
N ALA A 64 11.61 6.52 8.11
CA ALA A 64 12.68 6.15 7.20
C ALA A 64 13.99 6.85 7.53
N GLN A 65 13.97 7.81 8.48
CA GLN A 65 15.16 8.54 8.92
C GLN A 65 15.82 9.32 7.79
N VAL A 66 15.00 10.02 7.00
CA VAL A 66 15.47 10.93 5.97
C VAL A 66 14.67 12.21 6.04
N SER A 67 15.22 13.29 5.49
CA SER A 67 14.50 14.57 5.44
C SER A 67 13.28 14.42 4.53
N LEU A 68 12.28 15.27 4.76
CA LEU A 68 11.06 15.26 3.95
C LEU A 68 11.37 15.44 2.47
N PHE A 69 12.23 16.40 2.15
CA PHE A 69 12.59 16.69 0.77
C PHE A 69 13.25 15.48 0.09
N HIS A 70 14.23 14.89 0.75
CA HIS A 70 14.92 13.72 0.20
C HIS A 70 14.01 12.51 0.13
N PHE A 71 13.13 12.35 1.12
CA PHE A 71 12.22 11.22 1.14
C PHE A 71 11.32 11.22 -0.10
N HIS A 72 10.71 12.35 -0.41
CA HIS A 72 9.80 12.45 -1.55
C HIS A 72 10.51 12.06 -2.84
N ARG A 73 11.69 12.64 -3.07
CA ARG A 73 12.46 12.37 -4.28
C ARG A 73 12.92 10.92 -4.36
N GLN A 74 13.51 10.44 -3.26
CA GLN A 74 14.09 9.12 -3.25
C GLN A 74 13.04 8.03 -3.31
N PHE A 75 11.89 8.25 -2.66
CA PHE A 75 10.80 7.27 -2.70
C PHE A 75 10.31 7.08 -4.12
N LYS A 76 10.06 8.16 -4.84
CA LYS A 76 9.61 8.07 -6.23
C LYS A 76 10.67 7.44 -7.12
N LYS A 77 11.93 7.80 -6.91
CA LYS A 77 13.04 7.24 -7.67
C LYS A 77 13.14 5.73 -7.47
N THR A 78 12.93 5.28 -6.25
CA THR A 78 13.05 3.87 -5.89
C THR A 78 11.85 3.04 -6.32
N THR A 79 10.64 3.56 -6.13
CA THR A 79 9.40 2.79 -6.35
C THR A 79 8.71 3.10 -7.67
N GLY A 80 9.03 4.23 -8.28
CA GLY A 80 8.30 4.68 -9.46
C GLY A 80 7.01 5.40 -9.14
N LEU A 81 6.63 5.50 -7.87
CA LEU A 81 5.38 6.10 -7.42
C LEU A 81 5.67 7.21 -6.43
N THR A 82 4.82 8.25 -6.43
CA THR A 82 4.88 9.21 -5.33
C THR A 82 4.39 8.50 -4.07
N PRO A 83 4.76 8.99 -2.88
CA PRO A 83 4.24 8.41 -1.64
C PRO A 83 2.71 8.40 -1.60
N HIS A 84 2.05 9.45 -2.09
CA HIS A 84 0.59 9.51 -2.13
C HIS A 84 0.01 8.41 -3.02
N GLN A 85 0.57 8.23 -4.21
CA GLN A 85 0.12 7.16 -5.12
C GLN A 85 0.31 5.80 -4.47
N PHE A 86 1.42 5.62 -3.78
CA PHE A 86 1.71 4.36 -3.11
C PHE A 86 0.69 4.07 -2.02
N ILE A 87 0.39 5.07 -1.17
CA ILE A 87 -0.62 4.92 -0.12
C ILE A 87 -1.96 4.54 -0.73
N THR A 88 -2.36 5.23 -1.80
CA THR A 88 -3.63 4.95 -2.46
C THR A 88 -3.70 3.51 -2.96
N GLN A 89 -2.63 3.04 -3.61
CA GLN A 89 -2.58 1.65 -4.08
C GLN A 89 -2.69 0.66 -2.93
N ARG A 90 -2.00 0.92 -1.82
CA ARG A 90 -2.07 0.03 -0.67
C ARG A 90 -3.48 -0.02 -0.09
N ARG A 91 -4.15 1.12 -0.03
CA ARG A 91 -5.54 1.17 0.44
C ARG A 91 -6.46 0.35 -0.45
N ILE A 92 -6.29 0.46 -1.75
CA ILE A 92 -7.11 -0.31 -2.70
C ILE A 92 -6.83 -1.81 -2.57
N GLU A 93 -5.57 -2.22 -2.40
CA GLU A 93 -5.24 -3.63 -2.21
C GLU A 93 -5.90 -4.18 -0.95
N GLN A 94 -5.86 -3.42 0.14
CA GLN A 94 -6.52 -3.84 1.37
C GLN A 94 -8.03 -3.90 1.20
N ALA A 95 -8.61 -2.95 0.46
CA ALA A 95 -10.04 -2.95 0.20
C ALA A 95 -10.46 -4.19 -0.59
N LYS A 96 -9.64 -4.61 -1.56
CA LYS A 96 -9.93 -5.84 -2.32
C LYS A 96 -10.05 -7.04 -1.38
N LEU A 97 -9.16 -7.15 -0.41
CA LEU A 97 -9.21 -8.25 0.55
C LEU A 97 -10.50 -8.20 1.37
N LEU A 98 -10.84 -7.02 1.89
CA LEU A 98 -12.06 -6.88 2.69
C LEU A 98 -13.32 -7.18 1.87
N LEU A 99 -13.35 -6.72 0.62
CA LEU A 99 -14.50 -6.97 -0.25
C LEU A 99 -14.67 -8.46 -0.53
N ALA A 100 -13.58 -9.17 -0.72
CA ALA A 100 -13.62 -10.59 -1.05
C ALA A 100 -13.85 -11.50 0.17
N GLN A 101 -13.39 -11.05 1.35
CA GLN A 101 -13.35 -11.91 2.52
C GLN A 101 -14.37 -11.56 3.60
N SER A 102 -15.18 -10.53 3.38
CA SER A 102 -16.15 -10.10 4.38
C SER A 102 -17.44 -9.63 3.71
N ASN A 103 -18.48 -9.49 4.53
CA ASN A 103 -19.76 -8.94 4.10
C ASN A 103 -19.96 -7.50 4.55
N LEU A 104 -18.88 -6.82 4.90
CA LEU A 104 -18.97 -5.44 5.36
C LEU A 104 -19.62 -4.57 4.30
N PRO A 105 -20.52 -3.65 4.70
CA PRO A 105 -21.04 -2.66 3.75
C PRO A 105 -19.90 -1.89 3.09
N ILE A 106 -20.13 -1.46 1.86
CA ILE A 106 -19.09 -0.74 1.11
C ILE A 106 -18.58 0.49 1.87
N ILE A 107 -19.50 1.21 2.54
CA ILE A 107 -19.13 2.39 3.31
C ILE A 107 -18.16 2.04 4.44
N ASP A 108 -18.34 0.87 5.06
CA ASP A 108 -17.46 0.42 6.14
C ASP A 108 -16.10 0.01 5.61
N VAL A 109 -16.06 -0.64 4.43
CA VAL A 109 -14.80 -0.97 3.80
C VAL A 109 -14.02 0.32 3.51
N ALA A 110 -14.70 1.32 2.94
CA ALA A 110 -14.08 2.60 2.63
C ALA A 110 -13.45 3.23 3.88
N ALA A 111 -14.19 3.26 4.98
CA ALA A 111 -13.71 3.85 6.22
C ALA A 111 -12.51 3.09 6.77
N ARG A 112 -12.56 1.77 6.74
CA ARG A 112 -11.48 0.95 7.29
C ARG A 112 -10.18 1.09 6.55
N VAL A 113 -10.24 1.39 5.26
CA VAL A 113 -9.01 1.57 4.48
C VAL A 113 -8.64 3.05 4.33
N GLY A 114 -9.27 3.94 5.11
CA GLY A 114 -8.81 5.31 5.23
C GLY A 114 -9.41 6.33 4.28
N PHE A 115 -10.48 5.99 3.57
CA PHE A 115 -11.17 6.98 2.73
C PHE A 115 -12.17 7.78 3.55
N VAL A 116 -12.26 9.07 3.27
CA VAL A 116 -13.14 9.97 4.00
C VAL A 116 -14.61 9.65 3.74
N ASP A 117 -14.94 9.32 2.48
CA ASP A 117 -16.32 9.01 2.12
C ASP A 117 -16.38 7.94 1.04
N GLN A 118 -17.55 7.37 0.87
CA GLN A 118 -17.75 6.27 -0.07
C GLN A 118 -17.61 6.70 -1.52
N SER A 119 -18.00 7.92 -1.85
CA SER A 119 -17.90 8.41 -3.24
C SER A 119 -16.47 8.48 -3.70
N HIS A 120 -15.59 9.03 -2.86
CA HIS A 120 -14.17 9.10 -3.18
C HIS A 120 -13.58 7.69 -3.29
N PHE A 121 -13.95 6.82 -2.38
CA PHE A 121 -13.50 5.44 -2.42
C PHE A 121 -13.92 4.75 -3.73
N THR A 122 -15.19 4.85 -4.09
CA THR A 122 -15.71 4.20 -5.29
C THR A 122 -15.02 4.70 -6.54
N THR A 123 -14.86 6.03 -6.65
CA THR A 123 -14.18 6.61 -7.80
C THR A 123 -12.74 6.14 -7.91
N THR A 124 -12.00 6.15 -6.79
CA THR A 124 -10.61 5.73 -6.76
C THR A 124 -10.48 4.24 -7.05
N PHE A 125 -11.35 3.43 -6.43
CA PHE A 125 -11.34 1.99 -6.65
C PHE A 125 -11.54 1.66 -8.13
N ARG A 126 -12.51 2.32 -8.77
CA ARG A 126 -12.78 2.07 -10.17
C ARG A 126 -11.62 2.50 -11.06
N LYS A 127 -10.96 3.61 -10.74
CA LYS A 127 -9.76 4.02 -11.47
C LYS A 127 -8.64 2.98 -11.39
N CYS A 128 -8.48 2.38 -10.24
CA CYS A 128 -7.39 1.43 -10.01
C CYS A 128 -7.69 0.02 -10.52
N THR A 129 -8.97 -0.40 -10.52
CA THR A 129 -9.33 -1.79 -10.81
C THR A 129 -10.21 -1.94 -12.04
N SER A 130 -10.73 -0.86 -12.59
CA SER A 130 -11.72 -0.83 -13.67
C SER A 130 -13.07 -1.41 -13.27
N MET A 131 -13.31 -1.64 -11.98
CA MET A 131 -14.56 -2.14 -11.43
C MET A 131 -15.00 -1.30 -10.27
N THR A 132 -16.32 -1.21 -10.03
CA THR A 132 -16.79 -0.64 -8.77
C THR A 132 -16.54 -1.64 -7.66
N PRO A 133 -16.50 -1.19 -6.39
CA PRO A 133 -16.35 -2.14 -5.28
C PRO A 133 -17.41 -3.23 -5.26
N ARG A 134 -18.65 -2.89 -5.60
CA ARG A 134 -19.74 -3.88 -5.64
C ARG A 134 -19.50 -4.93 -6.71
N ILE A 135 -19.13 -4.50 -7.91
CA ILE A 135 -18.86 -5.41 -9.02
C ILE A 135 -17.68 -6.32 -8.65
N TYR A 136 -16.65 -5.73 -8.06
CA TYR A 136 -15.49 -6.52 -7.64
C TYR A 136 -15.88 -7.60 -6.62
N ARG A 137 -16.68 -7.23 -5.61
CA ARG A 137 -17.14 -8.20 -4.61
C ARG A 137 -17.92 -9.33 -5.25
N ASN A 138 -18.85 -8.98 -6.13
CA ASN A 138 -19.68 -10.01 -6.77
C ASN A 138 -18.83 -10.96 -7.61
N ALA A 139 -17.85 -10.43 -8.33
CA ALA A 139 -16.95 -11.25 -9.13
C ALA A 139 -16.09 -12.16 -8.25
N ALA A 140 -15.64 -11.66 -7.10
CA ALA A 140 -14.82 -12.44 -6.20
C ALA A 140 -15.59 -13.55 -5.50
N LEU A 141 -16.90 -13.39 -5.33
CA LEU A 141 -17.76 -14.39 -4.68
C LEU A 141 -18.39 -15.40 -5.65
N SER A 142 -18.19 -15.22 -6.94
CA SER A 142 -18.78 -16.10 -7.95
C SER A 142 -18.05 -17.43 -8.13
#